data_19dd73e8a05e2b0b7fab35a1745550ce
#
_entry.id   19dd73e8a05e2b0b7fab35a1745550ce
#
_cell.length_a   1.000
_cell.length_b   1.000
_cell.length_c   1.000
_cell.angle_alpha   90.00
_cell.angle_beta   90.00
_cell.angle_gamma   90.00
#
_symmetry.space_group_name_H-M   'P 1'
#
loop_
_entity.id
_entity.type
_entity.pdbx_description
1 polymer ?
#
loop_
_entity_poly.entity_id
_entity_poly.type
_entity_poly.pdbx_seq_one_letter_code
_entity_poly.pdbx_strand_id
1 'polypeptide(L)'
;NQLRGEHCCHNDLLLNKKISTTGPRQFIRFRTVTAAYSMEYLSMDIKYIWVEGEKRNYYLLSIEDIYSRKILGHVFKSSIRKKDVLQLLKKLQDQSSIKGVIIRNDNGPQFIANQVKNFLRLAEVKQEFSHPATPEDNAYIEAFHSIMQRDMVERNEFESYYEAKTTIERFIYRYNFIRPHRSNKMMTPHEKWEAGMALRSADKQQNEGAILSRLMNTENEKIENSSLCTGLDKIAKGEYLCLSDDLNARQQNEEVYQNHLEKTVRIIGG
;
A
#
# COMPACT_ATOMS: atom_id res chain seq x y z
N ASN A 1 8.94 -43.11 47.83
CA ASN A 1 8.17 -43.01 46.56
C ASN A 1 7.18 -41.82 46.61
N GLN A 2 7.58 -40.68 47.10
CA GLN A 2 6.75 -39.48 47.15
C GLN A 2 7.59 -38.20 46.99
N LEU A 3 8.47 -38.12 46.02
CA LEU A 3 9.28 -36.92 45.72
C LEU A 3 9.45 -36.72 44.20
N ARG A 4 8.39 -36.90 43.40
CA ARG A 4 8.41 -36.55 41.95
C ARG A 4 7.27 -35.62 41.52
N GLY A 5 6.57 -34.99 42.47
CA GLY A 5 5.41 -34.17 42.16
C GLY A 5 5.59 -32.64 42.29
N GLU A 6 6.69 -32.16 42.90
CA GLU A 6 6.76 -30.72 43.25
C GLU A 6 7.73 -29.88 42.43
N HIS A 7 8.41 -30.44 41.42
CA HIS A 7 9.33 -29.66 40.57
C HIS A 7 8.76 -29.18 39.24
N CYS A 8 7.47 -29.46 38.95
CA CYS A 8 6.84 -28.98 37.71
C CYS A 8 6.13 -27.63 37.84
N CYS A 9 5.94 -27.10 39.05
CA CYS A 9 5.16 -25.88 39.23
C CYS A 9 5.99 -24.57 39.22
N HIS A 10 7.31 -24.64 39.08
CA HIS A 10 8.15 -23.46 39.01
C HIS A 10 8.54 -23.00 37.60
N ASN A 11 8.08 -23.70 36.56
CA ASN A 11 8.32 -23.35 35.18
C ASN A 11 7.17 -22.58 34.50
N ASP A 12 6.19 -22.10 35.26
CA ASP A 12 5.11 -21.23 34.77
C ASP A 12 5.60 -19.86 34.27
N LEU A 13 6.86 -19.51 34.47
CA LEU A 13 7.45 -18.28 33.96
C LEU A 13 7.76 -18.31 32.46
N LEU A 14 7.72 -19.46 31.80
CA LEU A 14 8.01 -19.59 30.36
C LEU A 14 6.76 -19.75 29.47
N LEU A 15 5.60 -20.08 30.03
CA LEU A 15 4.40 -20.42 29.25
C LEU A 15 3.34 -19.31 29.17
N ASN A 16 3.48 -18.20 29.88
CA ASN A 16 2.46 -17.17 29.94
C ASN A 16 2.85 -15.78 29.44
N LYS A 17 3.89 -15.65 28.62
CA LYS A 17 3.92 -14.51 27.72
C LYS A 17 2.99 -14.80 26.55
N LYS A 18 1.68 -14.73 26.74
CA LYS A 18 0.79 -14.34 25.67
C LYS A 18 1.33 -13.02 25.16
N ILE A 19 2.10 -13.07 24.07
CA ILE A 19 2.39 -11.88 23.30
C ILE A 19 1.01 -11.41 22.84
N SER A 20 0.46 -10.45 23.55
CA SER A 20 -0.75 -9.76 23.16
C SER A 20 -0.42 -9.08 21.83
N THR A 21 -0.69 -9.78 20.75
CA THR A 21 -0.61 -9.22 19.40
C THR A 21 -1.76 -8.23 19.31
N THR A 22 -1.44 -7.00 19.59
CA THR A 22 -2.38 -5.89 19.62
C THR A 22 -3.10 -5.76 18.29
N GLY A 23 -4.39 -5.98 18.32
CA GLY A 23 -5.33 -5.78 17.22
C GLY A 23 -5.51 -6.96 16.27
N PRO A 24 -6.67 -7.06 15.61
CA PRO A 24 -6.95 -8.09 14.63
C PRO A 24 -6.01 -7.96 13.44
N ARG A 25 -5.48 -9.10 12.95
CA ARG A 25 -4.73 -9.17 11.71
C ARG A 25 -5.70 -9.35 10.56
N GLN A 26 -5.49 -8.61 9.49
CA GLN A 26 -6.19 -8.85 8.26
C GLN A 26 -5.40 -9.86 7.44
N PHE A 27 -5.96 -11.05 7.25
CA PHE A 27 -5.36 -12.08 6.38
C PHE A 27 -5.74 -11.86 4.92
N ILE A 28 -4.89 -12.36 4.03
CA ILE A 28 -5.09 -12.35 2.59
C ILE A 28 -6.41 -13.04 2.25
N ARG A 29 -7.26 -12.35 1.49
CA ARG A 29 -8.57 -12.85 1.04
C ARG A 29 -8.46 -13.64 -0.26
N PHE A 30 -7.63 -13.15 -1.18
CA PHE A 30 -7.44 -13.72 -2.50
C PHE A 30 -5.95 -14.00 -2.71
N ARG A 31 -5.59 -15.27 -2.93
CA ARG A 31 -4.20 -15.70 -3.17
C ARG A 31 -3.63 -15.04 -4.41
N THR A 32 -4.36 -15.15 -5.52
CA THR A 32 -3.97 -14.51 -6.78
C THR A 32 -4.57 -13.11 -6.84
N VAL A 33 -3.72 -12.12 -7.02
CA VAL A 33 -4.11 -10.73 -7.22
C VAL A 33 -3.74 -10.31 -8.61
N THR A 34 -4.70 -9.73 -9.32
CA THR A 34 -4.44 -9.03 -10.57
C THR A 34 -4.43 -7.55 -10.26
N ALA A 35 -3.24 -6.99 -10.10
CA ALA A 35 -3.09 -5.55 -9.95
C ALA A 35 -3.36 -4.86 -11.29
N ALA A 36 -4.11 -3.77 -11.28
CA ALA A 36 -4.45 -3.00 -12.47
C ALA A 36 -3.36 -1.99 -12.86
N TYR A 37 -2.61 -1.50 -11.87
CA TYR A 37 -1.55 -0.49 -12.04
C TYR A 37 -0.45 -0.64 -10.99
N SER A 38 0.64 0.06 -11.19
CA SER A 38 1.76 0.08 -10.24
C SER A 38 1.37 0.76 -8.93
N MET A 39 1.92 0.28 -7.81
CA MET A 39 1.62 0.78 -6.47
C MET A 39 0.17 0.54 -6.01
N GLU A 40 -0.52 -0.45 -6.58
CA GLU A 40 -1.80 -0.95 -6.04
C GLU A 40 -1.54 -2.00 -4.97
N TYR A 41 -0.73 -3.01 -5.30
CA TYR A 41 -0.33 -4.07 -4.39
C TYR A 41 1.18 -4.21 -4.34
N LEU A 42 1.73 -4.24 -3.13
CA LEU A 42 3.13 -4.52 -2.88
C LEU A 42 3.27 -5.83 -2.10
N SER A 43 4.36 -6.54 -2.33
CA SER A 43 4.76 -7.70 -1.54
C SER A 43 6.08 -7.40 -0.83
N MET A 44 6.21 -7.81 0.43
CA MET A 44 7.38 -7.57 1.25
C MET A 44 7.78 -8.85 1.98
N ASP A 45 9.06 -9.24 1.86
CA ASP A 45 9.58 -10.46 2.46
C ASP A 45 11.07 -10.38 2.75
N ILE A 46 11.58 -11.34 3.54
CA ILE A 46 12.99 -11.44 3.95
C ILE A 46 13.59 -12.76 3.49
N LYS A 47 14.61 -12.67 2.62
CA LYS A 47 15.42 -13.81 2.19
C LYS A 47 16.71 -13.91 2.99
N TYR A 48 17.09 -15.14 3.35
CA TYR A 48 18.40 -15.45 3.92
C TYR A 48 19.43 -15.65 2.81
N ILE A 49 20.63 -15.11 3.00
CA ILE A 49 21.77 -15.27 2.10
C ILE A 49 22.98 -15.63 2.96
N TRP A 50 23.57 -16.79 2.69
CA TRP A 50 24.75 -17.26 3.36
C TRP A 50 25.99 -16.55 2.81
N VAL A 51 26.88 -16.11 3.69
CA VAL A 51 28.20 -15.54 3.36
C VAL A 51 29.27 -16.48 3.86
N GLU A 52 29.94 -17.14 2.95
CA GLU A 52 30.85 -18.27 3.21
C GLU A 52 32.06 -17.81 4.03
N GLY A 53 32.72 -16.73 3.64
CA GLY A 53 33.92 -16.23 4.36
C GLY A 53 33.61 -15.75 5.77
N GLU A 54 32.38 -15.36 6.09
CA GLU A 54 31.96 -14.94 7.42
C GLU A 54 31.20 -16.02 8.20
N LYS A 55 30.95 -17.19 7.59
CA LYS A 55 30.26 -18.36 8.17
C LYS A 55 28.94 -18.01 8.83
N ARG A 56 28.13 -17.14 8.18
CA ARG A 56 26.85 -16.70 8.73
C ARG A 56 25.83 -16.28 7.68
N ASN A 57 24.57 -16.28 8.07
CA ASN A 57 23.49 -15.72 7.27
C ASN A 57 23.39 -14.21 7.41
N TYR A 58 23.14 -13.55 6.30
CA TYR A 58 22.64 -12.19 6.19
C TYR A 58 21.22 -12.20 5.67
N TYR A 59 20.51 -11.09 5.82
CA TYR A 59 19.09 -10.98 5.58
C TYR A 59 18.84 -9.87 4.57
N LEU A 60 18.13 -10.20 3.50
CA LEU A 60 17.69 -9.27 2.48
C LEU A 60 16.18 -9.04 2.63
N LEU A 61 15.80 -7.88 3.14
CA LEU A 61 14.44 -7.38 3.09
C LEU A 61 14.20 -6.73 1.73
N SER A 62 13.13 -7.11 1.02
CA SER A 62 12.78 -6.58 -0.30
C SER A 62 11.31 -6.16 -0.32
N ILE A 63 11.00 -5.11 -1.09
CA ILE A 63 9.64 -4.71 -1.45
C ILE A 63 9.49 -4.79 -2.96
N GLU A 64 8.54 -5.56 -3.43
CA GLU A 64 8.20 -5.77 -4.84
C GLU A 64 6.83 -5.18 -5.17
N ASP A 65 6.73 -4.48 -6.29
CA ASP A 65 5.45 -4.10 -6.88
C ASP A 65 4.85 -5.28 -7.65
N ILE A 66 3.65 -5.72 -7.24
CA ILE A 66 3.01 -6.92 -7.82
C ILE A 66 2.62 -6.72 -9.29
N TYR A 67 2.27 -5.51 -9.72
CA TYR A 67 1.91 -5.24 -11.11
C TYR A 67 3.09 -5.38 -12.06
N SER A 68 4.19 -4.74 -11.73
CA SER A 68 5.37 -4.61 -12.61
C SER A 68 6.47 -5.63 -12.31
N ARG A 69 6.47 -6.27 -11.14
CA ARG A 69 7.56 -7.10 -10.61
C ARG A 69 8.81 -6.30 -10.25
N LYS A 70 8.74 -4.98 -10.20
CA LYS A 70 9.88 -4.14 -9.85
C LYS A 70 10.17 -4.21 -8.37
N ILE A 71 11.44 -4.39 -8.02
CA ILE A 71 11.91 -4.22 -6.66
C ILE A 71 12.07 -2.73 -6.39
N LEU A 72 11.17 -2.19 -5.57
CA LEU A 72 11.10 -0.77 -5.24
C LEU A 72 12.13 -0.35 -4.21
N GLY A 73 12.54 -1.29 -3.37
CA GLY A 73 13.55 -1.05 -2.37
C GLY A 73 14.00 -2.32 -1.67
N HIS A 74 15.19 -2.26 -1.09
CA HIS A 74 15.76 -3.38 -0.35
C HIS A 74 16.70 -2.90 0.77
N VAL A 75 16.92 -3.77 1.76
CA VAL A 75 17.88 -3.61 2.84
C VAL A 75 18.59 -4.94 3.06
N PHE A 76 19.93 -4.94 3.00
CA PHE A 76 20.75 -6.12 3.29
C PHE A 76 21.58 -5.89 4.54
N LYS A 77 21.38 -6.71 5.59
CA LYS A 77 22.03 -6.58 6.90
C LYS A 77 22.19 -7.93 7.61
N SER A 78 23.02 -7.93 8.65
CA SER A 78 23.18 -9.10 9.54
C SER A 78 21.94 -9.42 10.40
N SER A 79 21.00 -8.50 10.51
CA SER A 79 19.67 -8.71 11.10
C SER A 79 18.71 -7.65 10.61
N ILE A 80 17.46 -8.04 10.37
CA ILE A 80 16.37 -7.11 9.99
C ILE A 80 15.43 -6.96 11.18
N ARG A 81 15.26 -5.73 11.63
CA ARG A 81 14.37 -5.37 12.74
C ARG A 81 13.26 -4.42 12.26
N LYS A 82 12.26 -4.19 13.10
CA LYS A 82 11.16 -3.25 12.83
C LYS A 82 11.60 -1.86 12.34
N LYS A 83 12.75 -1.35 12.84
CA LYS A 83 13.31 -0.06 12.42
C LYS A 83 13.79 -0.06 10.97
N ASP A 84 14.28 -1.19 10.48
CA ASP A 84 14.76 -1.34 9.11
C ASP A 84 13.57 -1.39 8.13
N VAL A 85 12.49 -2.06 8.53
CA VAL A 85 11.20 -2.05 7.82
C VAL A 85 10.65 -0.63 7.73
N LEU A 86 10.58 0.09 8.86
CA LEU A 86 10.11 1.48 8.89
C LEU A 86 10.96 2.41 8.03
N GLN A 87 12.27 2.27 8.07
CA GLN A 87 13.18 3.08 7.27
C GLN A 87 12.95 2.84 5.77
N LEU A 88 12.75 1.59 5.37
CA LEU A 88 12.47 1.23 3.98
C LEU A 88 11.11 1.77 3.52
N LEU A 89 10.07 1.65 4.35
CA LEU A 89 8.73 2.18 4.05
C LEU A 89 8.71 3.71 3.96
N LYS A 90 9.44 4.41 4.84
CA LYS A 90 9.61 5.88 4.77
C LYS A 90 10.29 6.29 3.47
N LYS A 91 11.40 5.63 3.13
CA LYS A 91 12.09 5.89 1.86
C LYS A 91 11.16 5.69 0.66
N LEU A 92 10.31 4.66 0.69
CA LEU A 92 9.31 4.44 -0.36
C LEU A 92 8.27 5.56 -0.41
N GLN A 93 7.80 6.03 0.76
CA GLN A 93 6.86 7.15 0.87
C GLN A 93 7.45 8.47 0.35
N ASP A 94 8.74 8.72 0.60
CA ASP A 94 9.44 9.91 0.10
C ASP A 94 9.60 9.89 -1.45
N GLN A 95 9.67 8.69 -2.04
CA GLN A 95 9.79 8.51 -3.50
C GLN A 95 8.46 8.52 -4.23
N SER A 96 7.40 8.05 -3.59
CA SER A 96 6.08 7.88 -4.21
C SER A 96 4.98 7.84 -3.16
N SER A 97 3.83 8.42 -3.47
CA SER A 97 2.66 8.31 -2.60
C SER A 97 2.27 6.84 -2.38
N ILE A 98 2.26 6.42 -1.11
CA ILE A 98 1.83 5.07 -0.70
C ILE A 98 0.39 5.03 -0.20
N LYS A 99 -0.34 6.15 -0.23
CA LYS A 99 -1.75 6.21 0.18
C LYS A 99 -2.62 5.27 -0.66
N GLY A 100 -3.43 4.46 0.02
CA GLY A 100 -4.33 3.49 -0.61
C GLY A 100 -3.65 2.19 -1.09
N VAL A 101 -2.34 2.05 -0.90
CA VAL A 101 -1.58 0.85 -1.27
C VAL A 101 -1.93 -0.31 -0.34
N ILE A 102 -1.94 -1.53 -0.87
CA ILE A 102 -2.06 -2.76 -0.08
C ILE A 102 -0.69 -3.43 -0.04
N ILE A 103 -0.17 -3.66 1.17
CA ILE A 103 1.11 -4.36 1.37
C ILE A 103 0.86 -5.75 1.93
N ARG A 104 1.36 -6.77 1.25
CA ARG A 104 1.37 -8.18 1.68
C ARG A 104 2.70 -8.56 2.27
N ASN A 105 2.68 -9.25 3.39
CA ASN A 105 3.87 -9.78 4.04
C ASN A 105 3.51 -11.01 4.90
N ASP A 106 4.53 -11.72 5.33
CA ASP A 106 4.39 -12.82 6.29
C ASP A 106 4.07 -12.32 7.71
N ASN A 107 3.94 -13.27 8.66
CA ASN A 107 3.68 -12.96 10.07
C ASN A 107 4.96 -12.71 10.88
N GLY A 108 6.06 -12.33 10.26
CA GLY A 108 7.32 -12.05 10.94
C GLY A 108 7.20 -10.95 12.00
N PRO A 109 7.91 -11.07 13.15
CA PRO A 109 7.80 -10.13 14.27
C PRO A 109 8.15 -8.68 13.89
N GLN A 110 9.00 -8.48 12.89
CA GLN A 110 9.38 -7.18 12.36
C GLN A 110 8.22 -6.48 11.65
N PHE A 111 7.30 -7.24 11.02
CA PHE A 111 6.15 -6.70 10.27
C PHE A 111 4.92 -6.47 11.15
N ILE A 112 4.72 -7.32 12.19
CA ILE A 112 3.59 -7.18 13.12
C ILE A 112 3.82 -6.15 14.22
N ALA A 113 5.01 -5.55 14.29
CA ALA A 113 5.37 -4.58 15.31
C ALA A 113 4.43 -3.36 15.29
N ASN A 114 3.97 -2.90 16.45
CA ASN A 114 3.02 -1.79 16.57
C ASN A 114 3.49 -0.51 15.87
N GLN A 115 4.81 -0.25 15.87
CA GLN A 115 5.37 0.92 15.20
C GLN A 115 5.15 0.85 13.68
N VAL A 116 5.31 -0.34 13.07
CA VAL A 116 5.06 -0.55 11.64
C VAL A 116 3.57 -0.42 11.33
N LYS A 117 2.71 -1.06 12.11
CA LYS A 117 1.24 -0.95 11.98
C LYS A 117 0.76 0.49 12.09
N ASN A 118 1.26 1.23 13.09
CA ASN A 118 0.90 2.65 13.27
C ASN A 118 1.36 3.52 12.10
N PHE A 119 2.57 3.29 11.60
CA PHE A 119 3.06 4.00 10.41
C PHE A 119 2.17 3.74 9.19
N LEU A 120 1.87 2.48 8.90
CA LEU A 120 1.03 2.09 7.76
C LEU A 120 -0.39 2.66 7.89
N ARG A 121 -0.97 2.63 9.10
CA ARG A 121 -2.29 3.22 9.37
C ARG A 121 -2.30 4.74 9.12
N LEU A 122 -1.28 5.46 9.58
CA LEU A 122 -1.16 6.92 9.37
C LEU A 122 -0.93 7.26 7.89
N ALA A 123 -0.23 6.40 7.16
CA ALA A 123 0.00 6.54 5.72
C ALA A 123 -1.20 6.05 4.87
N GLU A 124 -2.30 5.65 5.49
CA GLU A 124 -3.48 5.06 4.84
C GLU A 124 -3.16 3.85 3.95
N VAL A 125 -2.19 3.03 4.39
CA VAL A 125 -1.77 1.78 3.76
C VAL A 125 -2.45 0.60 4.43
N LYS A 126 -3.04 -0.29 3.65
CA LYS A 126 -3.64 -1.53 4.13
C LYS A 126 -2.59 -2.63 4.21
N GLN A 127 -2.47 -3.29 5.35
CA GLN A 127 -1.56 -4.41 5.54
C GLN A 127 -2.33 -5.73 5.51
N GLU A 128 -1.93 -6.67 4.65
CA GLU A 128 -2.45 -8.02 4.56
C GLU A 128 -1.36 -9.03 4.96
N PHE A 129 -1.73 -10.03 5.74
CA PHE A 129 -0.83 -11.07 6.23
C PHE A 129 -1.10 -12.40 5.53
N SER A 130 -0.03 -13.10 5.13
CA SER A 130 -0.13 -14.47 4.63
C SER A 130 -0.68 -15.39 5.71
N HIS A 131 -1.44 -16.40 5.30
CA HIS A 131 -1.87 -17.43 6.22
C HIS A 131 -0.67 -18.25 6.71
N PRO A 132 -0.69 -18.77 7.93
CA PRO A 132 0.36 -19.66 8.42
C PRO A 132 0.53 -20.85 7.48
N ALA A 133 1.77 -21.21 7.18
CA ALA A 133 2.14 -22.33 6.32
C ALA A 133 1.51 -22.32 4.91
N THR A 134 1.27 -21.14 4.34
CA THR A 134 0.72 -20.97 2.99
C THR A 134 1.66 -20.11 2.15
N PRO A 135 2.73 -20.70 1.58
CA PRO A 135 3.70 -19.96 0.75
C PRO A 135 3.04 -19.26 -0.45
N GLU A 136 2.03 -19.89 -1.05
CA GLU A 136 1.34 -19.37 -2.23
C GLU A 136 0.73 -17.96 -2.03
N ASP A 137 0.48 -17.58 -0.79
CA ASP A 137 -0.02 -16.25 -0.46
C ASP A 137 0.98 -15.13 -0.78
N ASN A 138 2.28 -15.47 -0.88
CA ASN A 138 3.36 -14.53 -1.18
C ASN A 138 4.15 -14.89 -2.45
N ALA A 139 3.52 -15.65 -3.35
CA ALA A 139 4.14 -16.26 -4.53
C ALA A 139 4.91 -15.29 -5.44
N TYR A 140 4.55 -14.01 -5.44
CA TYR A 140 5.19 -12.99 -6.29
C TYR A 140 6.62 -12.73 -5.86
N ILE A 141 6.84 -12.35 -4.61
CA ILE A 141 8.18 -12.08 -4.09
C ILE A 141 8.99 -13.36 -3.94
N GLU A 142 8.34 -14.51 -3.72
CA GLU A 142 9.01 -15.82 -3.74
C GLU A 142 9.55 -16.18 -5.12
N ALA A 143 8.83 -15.81 -6.20
CA ALA A 143 9.33 -15.97 -7.56
C ALA A 143 10.58 -15.11 -7.80
N PHE A 144 10.63 -13.86 -7.31
CA PHE A 144 11.84 -13.03 -7.32
C PHE A 144 12.97 -13.69 -6.54
N HIS A 145 12.71 -14.19 -5.32
CA HIS A 145 13.71 -14.86 -4.51
C HIS A 145 14.24 -16.14 -5.17
N SER A 146 13.39 -16.88 -5.89
CA SER A 146 13.79 -18.08 -6.64
C SER A 146 14.71 -17.73 -7.82
N ILE A 147 14.39 -16.65 -8.54
CA ILE A 147 15.25 -16.13 -9.60
C ILE A 147 16.60 -15.69 -9.04
N MET A 148 16.60 -14.95 -7.94
CA MET A 148 17.82 -14.52 -7.25
C MET A 148 18.65 -15.71 -6.78
N GLN A 149 18.02 -16.72 -6.23
CA GLN A 149 18.68 -17.93 -5.76
C GLN A 149 19.45 -18.60 -6.89
N ARG A 150 18.77 -18.92 -7.99
CA ARG A 150 19.34 -19.62 -9.13
C ARG A 150 20.35 -18.80 -9.90
N ASP A 151 20.07 -17.53 -10.15
CA ASP A 151 20.85 -16.71 -11.08
C ASP A 151 21.99 -15.96 -10.39
N MET A 152 21.99 -15.86 -9.05
CA MET A 152 23.01 -15.15 -8.30
C MET A 152 23.58 -15.98 -7.13
N VAL A 153 22.75 -16.44 -6.19
CA VAL A 153 23.25 -17.03 -4.93
C VAL A 153 23.97 -18.35 -5.21
N GLU A 154 23.40 -19.26 -6.02
CA GLU A 154 24.01 -20.56 -6.38
C GLU A 154 25.24 -20.46 -7.29
N ARG A 155 25.50 -19.29 -7.84
CA ARG A 155 26.66 -19.04 -8.74
C ARG A 155 27.80 -18.30 -8.07
N ASN A 156 27.66 -17.93 -6.79
CA ASN A 156 28.66 -17.17 -6.07
C ASN A 156 28.87 -17.75 -4.67
N GLU A 157 30.10 -17.88 -4.26
CA GLU A 157 30.51 -18.09 -2.88
C GLU A 157 31.00 -16.74 -2.35
N PHE A 158 30.22 -16.10 -1.49
CA PHE A 158 30.55 -14.77 -0.99
C PHE A 158 31.56 -14.84 0.13
N GLU A 159 32.72 -14.22 -0.05
CA GLU A 159 33.77 -14.14 0.95
C GLU A 159 33.49 -13.07 2.02
N SER A 160 32.68 -12.06 1.73
CA SER A 160 32.39 -10.98 2.66
C SER A 160 30.99 -10.40 2.47
N TYR A 161 30.50 -9.72 3.52
CA TYR A 161 29.30 -8.91 3.47
C TYR A 161 29.31 -7.88 2.33
N TYR A 162 30.42 -7.20 2.12
CA TYR A 162 30.54 -6.16 1.09
C TYR A 162 30.44 -6.71 -0.33
N GLU A 163 31.06 -7.86 -0.57
CA GLU A 163 30.94 -8.56 -1.85
C GLU A 163 29.51 -8.98 -2.13
N ALA A 164 28.88 -9.67 -1.16
CA ALA A 164 27.48 -10.07 -1.23
C ALA A 164 26.58 -8.86 -1.49
N LYS A 165 26.75 -7.77 -0.74
CA LYS A 165 25.97 -6.54 -0.89
C LYS A 165 26.10 -5.95 -2.29
N THR A 166 27.33 -5.79 -2.79
CA THR A 166 27.57 -5.21 -4.12
C THR A 166 26.99 -6.09 -5.23
N THR A 167 27.07 -7.41 -5.07
CA THR A 167 26.51 -8.37 -6.03
C THR A 167 24.99 -8.34 -6.02
N ILE A 168 24.36 -8.23 -4.85
CA ILE A 168 22.90 -8.06 -4.71
C ILE A 168 22.45 -6.76 -5.38
N GLU A 169 23.14 -5.64 -5.15
CA GLU A 169 22.79 -4.35 -5.75
C GLU A 169 22.86 -4.41 -7.28
N ARG A 170 23.91 -5.01 -7.83
CA ARG A 170 24.06 -5.25 -9.28
C ARG A 170 22.97 -6.18 -9.82
N PHE A 171 22.65 -7.25 -9.09
CA PHE A 171 21.58 -8.17 -9.49
C PHE A 171 20.23 -7.46 -9.55
N ILE A 172 19.85 -6.70 -8.51
CA ILE A 172 18.57 -5.97 -8.45
C ILE A 172 18.50 -4.91 -9.54
N TYR A 173 19.61 -4.21 -9.83
CA TYR A 173 19.67 -3.26 -10.94
C TYR A 173 19.40 -3.97 -12.27
N ARG A 174 20.10 -5.08 -12.57
CA ARG A 174 19.89 -5.85 -13.80
C ARG A 174 18.45 -6.41 -13.87
N TYR A 175 17.93 -6.89 -12.76
CA TYR A 175 16.57 -7.41 -12.67
C TYR A 175 15.54 -6.34 -13.02
N ASN A 176 15.68 -5.14 -12.48
CA ASN A 176 14.74 -4.06 -12.69
C ASN A 176 14.84 -3.40 -14.08
N PHE A 177 16.05 -3.18 -14.59
CA PHE A 177 16.28 -2.28 -15.73
C PHE A 177 16.76 -2.96 -17.01
N ILE A 178 17.26 -4.19 -16.93
CA ILE A 178 17.89 -4.84 -18.09
C ILE A 178 17.17 -6.15 -18.45
N ARG A 179 16.73 -6.92 -17.45
CA ARG A 179 16.13 -8.23 -17.67
C ARG A 179 14.69 -8.12 -18.17
N PRO A 180 14.36 -8.64 -19.39
CA PRO A 180 12.97 -8.74 -19.82
C PRO A 180 12.21 -9.79 -19.00
N HIS A 181 10.97 -9.52 -18.67
CA HIS A 181 10.09 -10.44 -17.94
C HIS A 181 8.98 -10.97 -18.84
N ARG A 182 8.86 -12.30 -18.91
CA ARG A 182 7.83 -12.96 -19.71
C ARG A 182 6.41 -12.55 -19.26
N SER A 183 6.18 -12.48 -17.94
CA SER A 183 4.91 -12.03 -17.37
C SER A 183 4.58 -10.57 -17.69
N ASN A 184 5.57 -9.76 -18.00
CA ASN A 184 5.44 -8.36 -18.40
C ASN A 184 5.43 -8.17 -19.93
N LYS A 185 5.10 -9.22 -20.70
CA LYS A 185 5.17 -9.18 -22.18
C LYS A 185 6.54 -8.74 -22.70
N MET A 186 7.60 -9.26 -22.10
CA MET A 186 9.01 -8.98 -22.39
C MET A 186 9.49 -7.56 -22.07
N MET A 187 8.68 -6.73 -21.42
CA MET A 187 9.16 -5.48 -20.81
C MET A 187 9.99 -5.77 -19.56
N THR A 188 10.94 -4.90 -19.27
CA THR A 188 11.62 -4.89 -17.97
C THR A 188 10.64 -4.50 -16.85
N PRO A 189 10.91 -4.88 -15.60
CA PRO A 189 10.11 -4.42 -14.47
C PRO A 189 9.98 -2.90 -14.38
N HIS A 190 11.03 -2.16 -14.75
CA HIS A 190 11.00 -0.71 -14.73
C HIS A 190 10.08 -0.13 -15.81
N GLU A 191 10.20 -0.56 -17.06
CA GLU A 191 9.33 -0.11 -18.15
C GLU A 191 7.84 -0.39 -17.82
N LYS A 192 7.55 -1.58 -17.31
CA LYS A 192 6.19 -1.94 -16.89
C LYS A 192 5.71 -1.08 -15.72
N TRP A 193 6.61 -0.74 -14.79
CA TRP A 193 6.29 0.11 -13.64
C TRP A 193 5.95 1.54 -14.07
N GLU A 194 6.70 2.14 -14.97
CA GLU A 194 6.43 3.46 -15.54
C GLU A 194 5.06 3.51 -16.22
N ALA A 195 4.76 2.51 -17.07
CA ALA A 195 3.44 2.39 -17.70
C ALA A 195 2.33 2.26 -16.66
N GLY A 196 2.54 1.48 -15.59
CA GLY A 196 1.58 1.31 -14.50
C GLY A 196 1.38 2.56 -13.66
N MET A 197 2.40 3.39 -13.48
CA MET A 197 2.27 4.68 -12.78
C MET A 197 1.43 5.68 -13.59
N ALA A 198 1.55 5.68 -14.91
CA ALA A 198 0.68 6.48 -15.79
C ALA A 198 -0.80 6.04 -15.66
N LEU A 199 -1.06 4.72 -15.64
CA LEU A 199 -2.41 4.19 -15.42
C LEU A 199 -2.96 4.58 -14.05
N ARG A 200 -2.15 4.51 -12.99
CA ARG A 200 -2.53 4.94 -11.64
C ARG A 200 -2.95 6.41 -11.58
N SER A 201 -2.23 7.27 -12.29
CA SER A 201 -2.54 8.70 -12.35
C SER A 201 -3.88 8.95 -13.06
N ALA A 202 -4.14 8.25 -14.16
CA ALA A 202 -5.41 8.33 -14.88
C ALA A 202 -6.60 7.82 -14.03
N ASP A 203 -6.44 6.70 -13.33
CA ASP A 203 -7.46 6.16 -12.43
C ASP A 203 -7.83 7.14 -11.31
N LYS A 204 -6.83 7.79 -10.70
CA LYS A 204 -7.06 8.81 -9.67
C LYS A 204 -7.86 10.00 -10.21
N GLN A 205 -7.49 10.52 -11.37
CA GLN A 205 -8.22 11.63 -11.99
C GLN A 205 -9.67 11.28 -12.32
N GLN A 206 -9.92 10.06 -12.83
CA GLN A 206 -11.29 9.59 -13.09
C GLN A 206 -12.11 9.48 -11.81
N ASN A 207 -11.54 8.94 -10.74
CA ASN A 207 -12.21 8.80 -9.45
C ASN A 207 -12.51 10.16 -8.81
N GLU A 208 -11.58 11.12 -8.86
CA GLU A 208 -11.80 12.49 -8.37
C GLU A 208 -12.89 13.21 -9.18
N GLY A 209 -12.89 13.08 -10.49
CA GLY A 209 -13.94 13.61 -11.36
C GLY A 209 -15.32 13.00 -11.07
N ALA A 210 -15.38 11.70 -10.83
CA ALA A 210 -16.64 11.03 -10.46
C ALA A 210 -17.17 11.47 -9.10
N ILE A 211 -16.29 11.70 -8.12
CA ILE A 211 -16.66 12.23 -6.79
C ILE A 211 -17.20 13.65 -6.92
N LEU A 212 -16.51 14.53 -7.65
CA LEU A 212 -16.95 15.91 -7.91
C LEU A 212 -18.32 15.94 -8.58
N SER A 213 -18.53 15.13 -9.61
CA SER A 213 -19.83 15.05 -10.30
C SER A 213 -20.95 14.60 -9.36
N ARG A 214 -20.71 13.64 -8.47
CA ARG A 214 -21.71 13.20 -7.47
C ARG A 214 -22.01 14.28 -6.46
N LEU A 215 -20.99 15.01 -5.96
CA LEU A 215 -21.18 16.13 -5.03
C LEU A 215 -21.99 17.24 -5.66
N MET A 216 -21.69 17.62 -6.92
CA MET A 216 -22.45 18.63 -7.66
C MET A 216 -23.91 18.24 -7.87
N ASN A 217 -24.18 16.96 -8.20
CA ASN A 217 -25.54 16.47 -8.35
C ASN A 217 -26.33 16.50 -7.02
N THR A 218 -25.70 16.11 -5.91
CA THR A 218 -26.35 16.17 -4.58
C THR A 218 -26.61 17.58 -4.11
N GLU A 219 -25.80 18.58 -4.46
CA GLU A 219 -26.07 19.97 -4.18
C GLU A 219 -27.19 20.54 -5.05
N ASN A 220 -27.21 20.22 -6.35
CA ASN A 220 -28.29 20.60 -7.25
C ASN A 220 -29.65 20.03 -6.78
N GLU A 221 -29.70 18.74 -6.39
CA GLU A 221 -30.93 18.14 -5.82
C GLU A 221 -31.40 18.84 -4.53
N LYS A 222 -30.49 19.31 -3.68
CA LYS A 222 -30.84 20.08 -2.48
C LYS A 222 -31.39 21.46 -2.81
N ILE A 223 -30.83 22.14 -3.83
CA ILE A 223 -31.28 23.44 -4.28
C ILE A 223 -32.66 23.32 -4.93
N GLU A 224 -32.88 22.33 -5.80
CA GLU A 224 -34.18 22.07 -6.41
C GLU A 224 -35.26 21.74 -5.35
N ASN A 225 -34.96 20.89 -4.38
CA ASN A 225 -35.89 20.55 -3.29
C ASN A 225 -36.17 21.76 -2.39
N SER A 226 -35.18 22.64 -2.13
CA SER A 226 -35.41 23.84 -1.34
C SER A 226 -36.27 24.88 -2.10
N SER A 227 -36.10 25.01 -3.41
CA SER A 227 -36.91 25.90 -4.23
C SER A 227 -38.34 25.39 -4.42
N LEU A 228 -38.54 24.06 -4.49
CA LEU A 228 -39.85 23.42 -4.50
C LEU A 228 -40.60 23.62 -3.16
N CYS A 229 -39.91 23.48 -2.03
CA CYS A 229 -40.51 23.72 -0.71
C CYS A 229 -40.95 25.19 -0.53
N THR A 230 -40.10 26.16 -0.96
CA THR A 230 -40.48 27.58 -0.89
C THR A 230 -41.56 27.95 -1.89
N GLY A 231 -41.64 27.30 -3.03
CA GLY A 231 -42.71 27.44 -4.01
C GLY A 231 -44.05 26.89 -3.51
N LEU A 232 -44.07 25.72 -2.88
CA LEU A 232 -45.26 25.10 -2.30
C LEU A 232 -45.81 25.89 -1.13
N ASP A 233 -44.96 26.46 -0.26
CA ASP A 233 -45.38 27.29 0.86
C ASP A 233 -46.03 28.62 0.40
N LYS A 234 -45.57 29.20 -0.71
CA LYS A 234 -46.18 30.40 -1.31
C LYS A 234 -47.50 30.11 -1.99
N ILE A 235 -47.68 28.98 -2.64
CA ILE A 235 -48.95 28.53 -3.21
C ILE A 235 -49.97 28.26 -2.12
N ALA A 236 -49.56 27.64 -1.00
CA ALA A 236 -50.44 27.39 0.15
C ALA A 236 -50.92 28.67 0.85
N LYS A 237 -50.20 29.80 0.72
CA LYS A 237 -50.55 31.10 1.27
C LYS A 237 -51.30 32.01 0.30
N GLY A 238 -51.61 31.55 -0.91
CA GLY A 238 -52.44 32.30 -1.89
C GLY A 238 -51.78 33.49 -2.52
N GLU A 239 -50.45 33.60 -2.48
CA GLU A 239 -49.70 34.70 -3.09
C GLU A 239 -49.38 34.35 -4.54
N TYR A 240 -50.08 34.97 -5.51
CA TYR A 240 -49.78 34.92 -6.93
C TYR A 240 -48.59 35.76 -7.28
N LEU A 241 -47.48 35.15 -7.71
CA LEU A 241 -46.29 35.83 -8.18
C LEU A 241 -46.44 36.26 -9.64
N CYS A 242 -46.17 37.56 -9.92
CA CYS A 242 -46.01 38.07 -11.28
C CYS A 242 -44.71 37.54 -11.89
N LEU A 243 -44.79 37.05 -13.13
CA LEU A 243 -43.69 36.40 -13.90
C LEU A 243 -42.50 37.32 -14.26
N SER A 244 -42.37 38.52 -13.69
CA SER A 244 -41.30 39.50 -14.03
C SER A 244 -40.06 39.45 -13.12
N ASP A 245 -40.12 38.75 -11.96
CA ASP A 245 -39.02 38.80 -10.99
C ASP A 245 -38.03 37.60 -11.07
N ASP A 246 -38.32 36.63 -11.94
CA ASP A 246 -37.53 35.37 -12.02
C ASP A 246 -36.14 35.52 -12.70
N LEU A 247 -35.95 36.58 -13.52
CA LEU A 247 -34.69 36.78 -14.24
C LEU A 247 -33.57 37.32 -13.35
N ASN A 248 -33.89 38.20 -12.40
CA ASN A 248 -32.91 38.78 -11.49
C ASN A 248 -32.48 37.76 -10.40
N ALA A 249 -33.39 36.88 -9.97
CA ALA A 249 -33.07 35.82 -9.01
C ALA A 249 -32.15 34.75 -9.61
N ARG A 250 -32.28 34.44 -10.90
CA ARG A 250 -31.35 33.51 -11.60
C ARG A 250 -29.95 34.08 -11.74
N GLN A 251 -29.79 35.36 -12.04
CA GLN A 251 -28.47 36.00 -12.15
C GLN A 251 -27.76 36.09 -10.79
N GLN A 252 -28.48 36.41 -9.70
CA GLN A 252 -27.87 36.43 -8.37
C GLN A 252 -27.46 35.03 -7.87
N ASN A 253 -28.21 34.00 -8.21
CA ASN A 253 -27.85 32.63 -7.87
C ASN A 253 -26.62 32.13 -8.68
N GLU A 254 -26.42 32.57 -9.90
CA GLU A 254 -25.29 32.22 -10.74
C GLU A 254 -23.98 32.87 -10.23
N GLU A 255 -24.03 34.10 -9.73
CA GLU A 255 -22.89 34.77 -9.08
C GLU A 255 -22.50 34.13 -7.75
N VAL A 256 -23.45 33.72 -6.93
CA VAL A 256 -23.23 32.97 -5.67
C VAL A 256 -22.60 31.62 -5.97
N TYR A 257 -23.04 30.97 -7.06
CA TYR A 257 -22.53 29.66 -7.48
C TYR A 257 -21.07 29.77 -7.95
N GLN A 258 -20.70 30.74 -8.75
CA GLN A 258 -19.33 30.98 -9.21
C GLN A 258 -18.37 31.31 -8.05
N ASN A 259 -18.80 32.08 -7.08
CA ASN A 259 -18.02 32.41 -5.89
C ASN A 259 -17.80 31.21 -4.97
N HIS A 260 -18.74 30.23 -4.93
CA HIS A 260 -18.58 28.97 -4.17
C HIS A 260 -17.63 27.99 -4.88
N LEU A 261 -17.69 27.92 -6.19
CA LEU A 261 -16.77 27.13 -7.02
C LEU A 261 -15.31 27.57 -6.83
N GLU A 262 -15.04 28.88 -6.86
CA GLU A 262 -13.69 29.40 -6.64
C GLU A 262 -13.16 29.14 -5.22
N LYS A 263 -14.01 29.18 -4.21
CA LYS A 263 -13.64 28.81 -2.83
C LYS A 263 -13.33 27.32 -2.69
N THR A 264 -14.10 26.47 -3.35
CA THR A 264 -13.92 25.00 -3.27
C THR A 264 -12.64 24.59 -4.00
N VAL A 265 -12.33 25.20 -5.16
CA VAL A 265 -11.09 24.94 -5.90
C VAL A 265 -9.85 25.39 -5.11
N ARG A 266 -9.93 26.47 -4.32
CA ARG A 266 -8.83 26.91 -3.44
C ARG A 266 -8.58 26.01 -2.25
N ILE A 267 -9.57 25.25 -1.80
CA ILE A 267 -9.42 24.32 -0.66
C ILE A 267 -8.82 22.99 -1.11
N ILE A 268 -9.00 22.62 -2.37
CA ILE A 268 -8.53 21.33 -2.93
C ILE A 268 -7.14 21.45 -3.58
N GLY A 269 -6.71 22.65 -3.94
CA GLY A 269 -5.44 22.93 -4.64
C GLY A 269 -4.30 23.47 -3.76
N GLY A 270 -4.44 23.38 -2.41
CA GLY A 270 -3.43 23.79 -1.45
C GLY A 270 -2.73 22.66 -0.74
#